data_fd23dbf47b9aae936cb2ec2d7933a9f1
#
_entry.id   fd23dbf47b9aae936cb2ec2d7933a9f1
#
_cell.length_a   1.000
_cell.length_b   1.000
_cell.length_c   1.000
_cell.angle_alpha   90.00
_cell.angle_beta   90.00
_cell.angle_gamma   90.00
#
_symmetry.space_group_name_H-M   'P 1'
#
loop_
_entity.id
_entity.type
_entity.pdbx_description
1 polymer ?
#
loop_
_entity_poly.entity_id
_entity_poly.type
_entity_poly.pdbx_seq_one_letter_code
_entity_poly.pdbx_strand_id
1 'polypeptide(L)'
;MGRNHATDINNKNCTMKKALPLALLLSITLGAAFYAGPRVSIDTQLQSPQLPADLDAYLAQSEARYPDITPGAEKTIVWAHPDRRKTALAVVYLHGFSASRQETAPLSDEIAQQLGANLYYPRLNGHGRSGAAMAEASVNAWLNDTEEALQIGQRLGERVLVVATSTGATLATWLATQPHSDKVLAYALISPNFAPKDPAAQVLTWPWAKHFVPLLLGPEHQWQPRNAEQARYWNHRYPVQALLPMMGLVEYVRELPLESIQAPLLVIYSPEDKVVSPAATEQAFARFGSPHKQLLALADTQDDSHHVLAGRVLSPRDTPRVEAAILQFLKPLLGAQP
;
A
#
# COMPACT_ATOMS: atom_id res chain seq x y z
N MET A 1 -47.44 -65.13 -3.26
CA MET A 1 -46.54 -64.11 -3.72
C MET A 1 -46.58 -62.91 -2.74
N GLY A 2 -45.62 -62.72 -1.90
CA GLY A 2 -45.64 -61.64 -0.93
C GLY A 2 -44.55 -61.81 0.12
N ARG A 3 -43.25 -61.62 -0.22
CA ARG A 3 -42.14 -61.43 0.70
C ARG A 3 -40.99 -60.84 -0.12
N ASN A 4 -40.77 -59.52 -0.08
CA ASN A 4 -39.45 -58.90 -0.43
C ASN A 4 -39.42 -57.35 -0.30
N HIS A 5 -40.40 -56.70 0.37
CA HIS A 5 -40.39 -55.24 0.51
C HIS A 5 -39.88 -54.74 1.87
N ALA A 6 -39.75 -55.55 2.92
CA ALA A 6 -39.35 -55.10 4.24
C ALA A 6 -37.84 -55.10 4.48
N THR A 7 -37.06 -55.87 3.72
CA THR A 7 -35.58 -55.95 3.87
C THR A 7 -34.82 -54.82 3.21
N ASP A 8 -35.40 -54.17 2.20
CA ASP A 8 -34.71 -53.12 1.43
C ASP A 8 -34.73 -51.72 2.14
N ILE A 9 -35.78 -51.46 2.92
CA ILE A 9 -35.92 -50.20 3.68
C ILE A 9 -34.96 -50.16 4.91
N ASN A 10 -34.76 -51.29 5.56
CA ASN A 10 -33.89 -51.38 6.73
C ASN A 10 -32.39 -51.27 6.37
N ASN A 11 -32.01 -51.71 5.16
CA ASN A 11 -30.62 -51.64 4.70
C ASN A 11 -30.23 -50.20 4.26
N LYS A 12 -31.18 -49.42 3.68
CA LYS A 12 -30.98 -48.01 3.32
C LYS A 12 -30.88 -47.12 4.55
N ASN A 13 -31.66 -47.38 5.60
CA ASN A 13 -31.58 -46.62 6.85
C ASN A 13 -30.30 -46.91 7.68
N CYS A 14 -29.75 -48.14 7.59
CA CYS A 14 -28.51 -48.49 8.27
C CYS A 14 -27.26 -47.89 7.57
N THR A 15 -27.24 -47.83 6.24
CA THR A 15 -26.17 -47.20 5.46
C THR A 15 -26.20 -45.68 5.61
N MET A 16 -27.38 -45.06 5.66
CA MET A 16 -27.53 -43.62 5.88
C MET A 16 -27.09 -43.20 7.28
N LYS A 17 -27.38 -44.00 8.34
CA LYS A 17 -26.94 -43.73 9.72
C LYS A 17 -25.41 -43.79 9.91
N LYS A 18 -24.70 -44.60 9.11
CA LYS A 18 -23.23 -44.69 9.13
C LYS A 18 -22.55 -43.67 8.22
N ALA A 19 -23.21 -43.20 7.14
CA ALA A 19 -22.68 -42.24 6.20
C ALA A 19 -22.65 -40.82 6.79
N LEU A 20 -23.63 -40.46 7.63
CA LEU A 20 -23.74 -39.11 8.21
C LEU A 20 -22.54 -38.73 9.11
N PRO A 21 -22.09 -39.58 10.08
CA PRO A 21 -20.92 -39.26 10.90
C PRO A 21 -19.60 -39.24 10.10
N LEU A 22 -19.49 -40.07 9.05
CA LEU A 22 -18.35 -40.10 8.18
C LEU A 22 -18.27 -38.82 7.33
N ALA A 23 -19.39 -38.36 6.78
CA ALA A 23 -19.47 -37.09 6.05
C ALA A 23 -19.17 -35.90 6.93
N LEU A 24 -19.65 -35.88 8.18
CA LEU A 24 -19.35 -34.83 9.15
C LEU A 24 -17.84 -34.82 9.52
N LEU A 25 -17.26 -35.99 9.78
CA LEU A 25 -15.84 -36.11 10.06
C LEU A 25 -14.99 -35.60 8.88
N LEU A 26 -15.34 -35.99 7.66
CA LEU A 26 -14.68 -35.53 6.45
C LEU A 26 -14.78 -34.01 6.29
N SER A 27 -15.97 -33.45 6.53
CA SER A 27 -16.16 -31.99 6.46
C SER A 27 -15.34 -31.25 7.50
N ILE A 28 -15.26 -31.76 8.74
CA ILE A 28 -14.43 -31.19 9.81
C ILE A 28 -12.94 -31.29 9.43
N THR A 29 -12.52 -32.44 8.91
CA THR A 29 -11.11 -32.63 8.51
C THR A 29 -10.72 -31.72 7.36
N LEU A 30 -11.56 -31.57 6.33
CA LEU A 30 -11.36 -30.67 5.21
C LEU A 30 -11.36 -29.20 5.68
N GLY A 31 -12.29 -28.82 6.56
CA GLY A 31 -12.31 -27.51 7.18
C GLY A 31 -11.03 -27.21 7.96
N ALA A 32 -10.59 -28.15 8.81
CA ALA A 32 -9.36 -28.03 9.56
C ALA A 32 -8.13 -27.92 8.63
N ALA A 33 -8.04 -28.75 7.59
CA ALA A 33 -6.98 -28.70 6.60
C ALA A 33 -6.98 -27.38 5.83
N PHE A 34 -8.17 -26.83 5.50
CA PHE A 34 -8.29 -25.52 4.87
C PHE A 34 -7.75 -24.42 5.79
N TYR A 35 -8.19 -24.35 7.04
CA TYR A 35 -7.76 -23.33 8.00
C TYR A 35 -6.29 -23.42 8.39
N ALA A 36 -5.71 -24.63 8.41
CA ALA A 36 -4.30 -24.87 8.63
C ALA A 36 -3.41 -24.54 7.40
N GLY A 37 -4.02 -24.17 6.29
CA GLY A 37 -3.29 -23.86 5.04
C GLY A 37 -2.42 -22.62 5.11
N PRO A 38 -1.43 -22.52 4.22
CA PRO A 38 -0.53 -21.38 4.17
C PRO A 38 -1.29 -20.11 3.78
N ARG A 39 -0.99 -19.02 4.50
CA ARG A 39 -1.46 -17.65 4.22
C ARG A 39 -0.33 -16.81 3.65
N VAL A 40 -0.63 -15.57 3.26
CA VAL A 40 0.39 -14.59 2.93
C VAL A 40 1.32 -14.42 4.13
N SER A 41 2.63 -14.49 3.86
CA SER A 41 3.63 -14.30 4.92
C SER A 41 3.71 -12.83 5.31
N ILE A 42 3.53 -12.55 6.59
CA ILE A 42 3.74 -11.24 7.20
C ILE A 42 5.00 -11.33 8.05
N ASP A 43 6.14 -11.10 7.40
CA ASP A 43 7.42 -10.98 8.08
C ASP A 43 7.71 -9.49 8.33
N THR A 44 7.86 -9.12 9.60
CA THR A 44 8.09 -7.75 10.05
C THR A 44 9.52 -7.51 10.53
N GLN A 45 10.45 -8.43 10.27
CA GLN A 45 11.85 -8.25 10.61
C GLN A 45 12.48 -7.19 9.70
N LEU A 46 12.86 -6.07 10.30
CA LEU A 46 13.50 -4.97 9.59
C LEU A 46 15.00 -5.21 9.48
N GLN A 47 15.53 -4.88 8.31
CA GLN A 47 16.95 -4.79 8.05
C GLN A 47 17.33 -3.31 8.04
N SER A 48 18.06 -2.85 9.04
CA SER A 48 18.55 -1.46 9.06
C SER A 48 19.59 -1.28 7.97
N PRO A 49 19.31 -0.46 6.93
CA PRO A 49 20.26 -0.23 5.87
C PRO A 49 21.49 0.53 6.40
N GLN A 50 22.67 0.11 5.97
CA GLN A 50 23.91 0.85 6.25
C GLN A 50 24.07 1.97 5.23
N LEU A 51 23.52 3.15 5.52
CA LEU A 51 23.55 4.29 4.62
C LEU A 51 24.94 4.96 4.62
N PRO A 52 25.65 5.01 3.49
CA PRO A 52 26.93 5.71 3.37
C PRO A 52 26.75 7.24 3.40
N ALA A 53 27.84 7.96 3.35
CA ALA A 53 27.82 9.43 3.29
C ALA A 53 27.23 9.91 1.95
N ASP A 54 27.61 9.29 0.84
CA ASP A 54 27.12 9.59 -0.50
C ASP A 54 25.86 8.77 -0.80
N LEU A 55 24.70 9.40 -0.61
CA LEU A 55 23.40 8.77 -0.86
C LEU A 55 23.10 8.63 -2.35
N ASP A 56 23.58 9.56 -3.20
CA ASP A 56 23.34 9.45 -4.65
C ASP A 56 24.10 8.25 -5.23
N ALA A 57 25.34 8.04 -4.84
CA ALA A 57 26.10 6.85 -5.25
C ALA A 57 25.48 5.56 -4.72
N TYR A 58 24.97 5.57 -3.48
CA TYR A 58 24.25 4.43 -2.89
C TYR A 58 23.01 4.07 -3.69
N LEU A 59 22.18 5.05 -4.01
CA LEU A 59 20.97 4.80 -4.81
C LEU A 59 21.30 4.34 -6.21
N ALA A 60 22.26 4.97 -6.88
CA ALA A 60 22.71 4.56 -8.21
C ALA A 60 23.20 3.10 -8.22
N GLN A 61 23.99 2.70 -7.20
CA GLN A 61 24.46 1.32 -7.07
C GLN A 61 23.30 0.34 -6.80
N SER A 62 22.32 0.72 -5.97
CA SER A 62 21.17 -0.12 -5.66
C SER A 62 20.30 -0.36 -6.89
N GLU A 63 20.07 0.67 -7.70
CA GLU A 63 19.23 0.63 -8.90
C GLU A 63 19.94 -0.05 -10.07
N ALA A 64 21.27 0.05 -10.20
CA ALA A 64 22.06 -0.61 -11.23
C ALA A 64 21.93 -2.15 -11.23
N ARG A 65 21.39 -2.73 -10.15
CA ARG A 65 21.10 -4.17 -10.08
C ARG A 65 19.92 -4.59 -10.97
N TYR A 66 19.11 -3.64 -11.43
CA TYR A 66 17.88 -3.87 -12.16
C TYR A 66 17.96 -3.22 -13.55
N PRO A 67 18.21 -4.01 -14.63
CA PRO A 67 18.38 -3.45 -15.97
C PRO A 67 17.04 -3.01 -16.62
N ASP A 68 15.92 -3.34 -16.00
CA ASP A 68 14.57 -3.16 -16.53
C ASP A 68 13.77 -2.04 -15.81
N ILE A 69 14.44 -1.14 -15.08
CA ILE A 69 13.76 0.00 -14.46
C ILE A 69 13.22 0.93 -15.56
N THR A 70 11.95 1.28 -15.45
CA THR A 70 11.32 2.26 -16.32
C THR A 70 11.95 3.64 -16.10
N PRO A 71 12.54 4.29 -17.14
CA PRO A 71 13.14 5.60 -17.00
C PRO A 71 12.15 6.63 -16.42
N GLY A 72 12.52 7.23 -15.30
CA GLY A 72 11.69 8.14 -14.52
C GLY A 72 10.98 7.50 -13.31
N ALA A 73 11.17 6.18 -13.07
CA ALA A 73 10.67 5.48 -11.91
C ALA A 73 11.75 5.11 -10.88
N GLU A 74 13.01 5.46 -11.13
CA GLU A 74 14.16 5.17 -10.27
C GLU A 74 14.03 5.82 -8.88
N LYS A 75 14.65 5.23 -7.87
CA LYS A 75 14.94 5.89 -6.59
C LYS A 75 15.68 7.21 -6.86
N THR A 76 15.19 8.31 -6.32
CA THR A 76 15.73 9.63 -6.69
C THR A 76 15.71 10.59 -5.50
N ILE A 77 16.83 11.26 -5.25
CA ILE A 77 16.90 12.45 -4.37
C ILE A 77 16.81 13.70 -5.25
N VAL A 78 15.89 14.59 -4.90
CA VAL A 78 15.83 15.96 -5.45
C VAL A 78 16.36 16.90 -4.37
N TRP A 79 17.55 17.43 -4.60
CA TRP A 79 18.21 18.33 -3.66
C TRP A 79 17.68 19.76 -3.80
N ALA A 80 17.28 20.36 -2.68
CA ALA A 80 16.85 21.76 -2.65
C ALA A 80 18.00 22.74 -2.94
N HIS A 81 19.24 22.31 -2.67
CA HIS A 81 20.43 23.15 -2.82
C HIS A 81 21.54 22.40 -3.58
N PRO A 82 22.31 23.12 -4.43
CA PRO A 82 23.42 22.53 -5.21
C PRO A 82 24.53 21.89 -4.34
N ASP A 83 24.73 22.39 -3.13
CA ASP A 83 25.71 21.87 -2.16
C ASP A 83 25.23 20.63 -1.41
N ARG A 84 24.02 20.13 -1.73
CA ARG A 84 23.43 18.90 -1.19
C ARG A 84 23.36 18.88 0.34
N ARG A 85 23.24 20.05 0.96
CA ARG A 85 23.13 20.13 2.41
C ARG A 85 21.80 19.61 2.92
N LYS A 86 21.80 19.16 4.16
CA LYS A 86 20.62 18.84 4.92
C LYS A 86 19.72 20.07 5.07
N THR A 87 18.40 19.89 4.97
CA THR A 87 17.41 20.95 5.12
C THR A 87 16.66 20.83 6.45
N ALA A 88 15.93 21.85 6.86
CA ALA A 88 15.10 21.79 8.06
C ALA A 88 14.01 20.71 7.96
N LEU A 89 13.48 20.49 6.73
CA LEU A 89 12.49 19.47 6.43
C LEU A 89 12.94 18.68 5.19
N ALA A 90 12.73 17.37 5.19
CA ALA A 90 12.77 16.56 3.99
C ALA A 90 11.37 16.05 3.67
N VAL A 91 11.05 15.88 2.40
CA VAL A 91 9.84 15.21 1.93
C VAL A 91 10.20 13.80 1.48
N VAL A 92 9.42 12.81 1.87
CA VAL A 92 9.49 11.42 1.39
C VAL A 92 8.15 11.08 0.76
N TYR A 93 8.15 10.59 -0.48
CA TYR A 93 6.92 10.18 -1.18
C TYR A 93 6.85 8.67 -1.36
N LEU A 94 5.84 8.02 -0.78
CA LEU A 94 5.56 6.60 -0.94
C LEU A 94 4.44 6.40 -1.95
N HIS A 95 4.75 5.80 -3.10
CA HIS A 95 3.77 5.58 -4.19
C HIS A 95 2.84 4.39 -3.94
N GLY A 96 1.74 4.32 -4.70
CA GLY A 96 0.74 3.26 -4.64
C GLY A 96 1.17 1.95 -5.30
N PHE A 97 0.33 0.90 -5.10
CA PHE A 97 0.51 -0.41 -5.74
C PHE A 97 0.43 -0.30 -7.25
N SER A 98 1.27 -1.03 -7.94
CA SER A 98 1.48 -1.04 -9.38
C SER A 98 1.98 0.28 -9.99
N ALA A 99 2.04 1.37 -9.22
CA ALA A 99 2.45 2.70 -9.66
C ALA A 99 3.97 2.94 -9.51
N SER A 100 4.37 4.19 -9.65
CA SER A 100 5.70 4.71 -9.41
C SER A 100 5.62 6.14 -8.86
N ARG A 101 6.76 6.80 -8.61
CA ARG A 101 6.78 8.20 -8.19
C ARG A 101 6.04 9.16 -9.15
N GLN A 102 5.80 8.73 -10.38
CA GLN A 102 5.06 9.51 -11.38
C GLN A 102 3.55 9.55 -11.13
N GLU A 103 3.05 8.75 -10.19
CA GLU A 103 1.62 8.68 -9.85
C GLU A 103 1.03 10.03 -9.50
N THR A 104 1.70 10.79 -8.64
CA THR A 104 1.25 12.12 -8.22
C THR A 104 2.20 13.25 -8.64
N ALA A 105 3.26 12.95 -9.41
CA ALA A 105 4.17 14.00 -9.87
C ALA A 105 3.41 15.08 -10.67
N PRO A 106 3.66 16.39 -10.41
CA PRO A 106 4.76 16.96 -9.64
C PRO A 106 4.42 17.34 -8.19
N LEU A 107 3.36 16.83 -7.58
CA LEU A 107 2.87 17.26 -6.25
C LEU A 107 3.98 17.37 -5.19
N SER A 108 4.79 16.31 -5.04
CA SER A 108 5.83 16.30 -4.01
C SER A 108 7.01 17.21 -4.36
N ASP A 109 7.29 17.41 -5.65
CA ASP A 109 8.29 18.38 -6.11
C ASP A 109 7.86 19.81 -5.76
N GLU A 110 6.59 20.16 -6.01
CA GLU A 110 6.02 21.48 -5.72
C GLU A 110 6.00 21.75 -4.21
N ILE A 111 5.55 20.78 -3.40
CA ILE A 111 5.59 20.86 -1.94
C ILE A 111 7.02 21.06 -1.44
N ALA A 112 7.98 20.25 -1.90
CA ALA A 112 9.37 20.34 -1.49
C ALA A 112 9.98 21.70 -1.88
N GLN A 113 9.69 22.18 -3.07
CA GLN A 113 10.14 23.50 -3.54
C GLN A 113 9.63 24.63 -2.65
N GLN A 114 8.33 24.65 -2.34
CA GLN A 114 7.73 25.68 -1.49
C GLN A 114 8.26 25.66 -0.05
N LEU A 115 8.62 24.47 0.45
CA LEU A 115 9.17 24.30 1.79
C LEU A 115 10.71 24.42 1.85
N GLY A 116 11.39 24.62 0.71
CA GLY A 116 12.86 24.60 0.64
C GLY A 116 13.45 23.26 1.15
N ALA A 117 12.72 22.17 0.91
CA ALA A 117 13.03 20.85 1.45
C ALA A 117 13.72 19.96 0.42
N ASN A 118 14.65 19.12 0.86
CA ASN A 118 15.11 17.98 0.06
C ASN A 118 13.96 16.99 -0.10
N LEU A 119 13.91 16.26 -1.24
CA LEU A 119 12.87 15.31 -1.52
C LEU A 119 13.48 13.95 -1.88
N TYR A 120 12.91 12.87 -1.34
CA TYR A 120 13.27 11.51 -1.70
C TYR A 120 12.07 10.74 -2.25
N TYR A 121 12.31 10.13 -3.39
CA TYR A 121 11.41 9.20 -4.05
C TYR A 121 11.96 7.78 -3.95
N PRO A 122 11.50 6.93 -3.02
CA PRO A 122 11.77 5.50 -3.07
C PRO A 122 11.07 4.85 -4.26
N ARG A 123 11.56 3.70 -4.64
CA ARG A 123 10.89 2.75 -5.53
C ARG A 123 10.64 1.46 -4.75
N LEU A 124 9.38 1.14 -4.51
CA LEU A 124 9.00 -0.06 -3.77
C LEU A 124 9.40 -1.31 -4.56
N ASN A 125 9.84 -2.33 -3.85
CA ASN A 125 10.26 -3.60 -4.43
C ASN A 125 9.19 -4.15 -5.39
N GLY A 126 9.63 -4.64 -6.56
CA GLY A 126 8.78 -5.11 -7.64
C GLY A 126 8.17 -4.02 -8.53
N HIS A 127 8.17 -2.74 -8.11
CA HIS A 127 7.56 -1.63 -8.86
C HIS A 127 8.54 -0.90 -9.77
N GLY A 128 7.99 -0.11 -10.71
CA GLY A 128 8.78 0.70 -11.64
C GLY A 128 9.65 -0.11 -12.60
N ARG A 129 9.32 -1.39 -12.80
CA ARG A 129 10.01 -2.36 -13.65
C ARG A 129 8.99 -3.10 -14.51
N SER A 130 9.40 -4.21 -15.14
CA SER A 130 8.46 -5.07 -15.87
C SER A 130 7.30 -5.56 -14.99
N GLY A 131 6.13 -5.86 -15.59
CA GLY A 131 5.01 -6.43 -14.85
C GLY A 131 5.36 -7.74 -14.11
N ALA A 132 6.26 -8.54 -14.68
CA ALA A 132 6.74 -9.77 -14.04
C ALA A 132 7.47 -9.50 -12.70
N ALA A 133 8.19 -8.38 -12.60
CA ALA A 133 8.89 -7.98 -11.38
C ALA A 133 7.97 -7.76 -10.18
N MET A 134 6.68 -7.47 -10.42
CA MET A 134 5.70 -7.34 -9.35
C MET A 134 5.56 -8.62 -8.49
N ALA A 135 5.88 -9.79 -9.06
CA ALA A 135 5.86 -11.06 -8.32
C ALA A 135 7.03 -11.23 -7.34
N GLU A 136 8.07 -10.39 -7.43
CA GLU A 136 9.21 -10.37 -6.50
C GLU A 136 8.84 -9.72 -5.16
N ALA A 137 7.73 -8.97 -5.13
CA ALA A 137 7.30 -8.20 -3.98
C ALA A 137 6.86 -9.07 -2.79
N SER A 138 7.13 -8.59 -1.60
CA SER A 138 6.63 -9.16 -0.34
C SER A 138 6.30 -8.05 0.65
N VAL A 139 5.51 -8.36 1.67
CA VAL A 139 5.24 -7.42 2.76
C VAL A 139 6.55 -6.99 3.40
N ASN A 140 7.44 -7.93 3.72
CA ASN A 140 8.74 -7.62 4.33
C ASN A 140 9.59 -6.68 3.47
N ALA A 141 9.68 -6.91 2.16
CA ALA A 141 10.44 -6.04 1.26
C ALA A 141 9.91 -4.60 1.29
N TRP A 142 8.58 -4.42 1.24
CA TRP A 142 7.97 -3.08 1.29
C TRP A 142 8.12 -2.39 2.64
N LEU A 143 8.07 -3.14 3.77
CA LEU A 143 8.36 -2.58 5.09
C LEU A 143 9.82 -2.10 5.16
N ASN A 144 10.77 -2.88 4.61
CA ASN A 144 12.17 -2.49 4.54
C ASN A 144 12.42 -1.31 3.59
N ASP A 145 11.74 -1.25 2.43
CA ASP A 145 11.80 -0.08 1.54
C ASP A 145 11.29 1.19 2.24
N THR A 146 10.26 1.06 3.07
CA THR A 146 9.68 2.17 3.84
C THR A 146 10.62 2.62 4.95
N GLU A 147 11.27 1.68 5.63
CA GLU A 147 12.29 1.95 6.64
C GLU A 147 13.51 2.65 6.02
N GLU A 148 14.01 2.15 4.88
CA GLU A 148 15.08 2.81 4.12
C GLU A 148 14.67 4.24 3.74
N ALA A 149 13.41 4.43 3.31
CA ALA A 149 12.90 5.73 2.93
C ALA A 149 12.88 6.73 4.10
N LEU A 150 12.45 6.28 5.28
CA LEU A 150 12.52 7.10 6.48
C LEU A 150 13.98 7.48 6.84
N GLN A 151 14.87 6.50 6.86
CA GLN A 151 16.28 6.74 7.22
C GLN A 151 16.99 7.69 6.25
N ILE A 152 16.72 7.57 4.94
CA ILE A 152 17.19 8.53 3.94
C ILE A 152 16.57 9.90 4.20
N GLY A 153 15.26 9.99 4.42
CA GLY A 153 14.59 11.24 4.76
C GLY A 153 15.20 11.94 5.97
N GLN A 154 15.55 11.20 7.03
CA GLN A 154 16.21 11.72 8.23
C GLN A 154 17.66 12.20 7.98
N ARG A 155 18.32 11.67 6.96
CA ARG A 155 19.64 12.16 6.50
C ARG A 155 19.48 13.44 5.68
N LEU A 156 18.40 13.57 4.93
CA LEU A 156 18.11 14.71 4.05
C LEU A 156 17.51 15.92 4.79
N GLY A 157 16.79 15.71 5.90
CA GLY A 157 16.15 16.75 6.69
C GLY A 157 16.25 16.52 8.20
N GLU A 158 16.12 17.60 8.98
CA GLU A 158 16.03 17.48 10.45
C GLU A 158 14.74 16.81 10.87
N ARG A 159 13.66 17.08 10.15
CA ARG A 159 12.36 16.43 10.26
C ARG A 159 11.92 15.91 8.90
N VAL A 160 10.94 15.01 8.88
CA VAL A 160 10.45 14.38 7.66
C VAL A 160 8.95 14.63 7.50
N LEU A 161 8.51 15.07 6.32
CA LEU A 161 7.14 15.01 5.87
C LEU A 161 6.99 13.74 5.02
N VAL A 162 6.09 12.84 5.39
CA VAL A 162 5.75 11.69 4.56
C VAL A 162 4.49 12.00 3.78
N VAL A 163 4.59 12.04 2.46
CA VAL A 163 3.46 12.08 1.52
C VAL A 163 3.31 10.69 0.94
N ALA A 164 2.10 10.15 0.93
CA ALA A 164 1.92 8.77 0.53
C ALA A 164 0.56 8.54 -0.13
N THR A 165 0.51 7.68 -1.15
CA THR A 165 -0.71 7.39 -1.90
C THR A 165 -1.07 5.91 -1.83
N SER A 166 -2.36 5.58 -1.67
CA SER A 166 -2.92 4.24 -1.78
C SER A 166 -2.17 3.22 -0.88
N THR A 167 -1.55 2.18 -1.43
CA THR A 167 -0.74 1.22 -0.68
C THR A 167 0.49 1.88 -0.04
N GLY A 168 1.06 2.94 -0.64
CA GLY A 168 2.08 3.75 0.01
C GLY A 168 1.58 4.39 1.30
N ALA A 169 0.31 4.84 1.33
CA ALA A 169 -0.33 5.37 2.53
C ALA A 169 -0.60 4.28 3.59
N THR A 170 -0.86 3.03 3.17
CA THR A 170 -0.90 1.88 4.08
C THR A 170 0.46 1.66 4.75
N LEU A 171 1.56 1.72 3.99
CA LEU A 171 2.93 1.64 4.49
C LEU A 171 3.27 2.82 5.42
N ALA A 172 2.88 4.05 5.05
CA ALA A 172 3.07 5.23 5.89
C ALA A 172 2.30 5.11 7.22
N THR A 173 1.11 4.48 7.20
CA THR A 173 0.33 4.20 8.42
C THR A 173 1.03 3.19 9.31
N TRP A 174 1.59 2.11 8.73
CA TRP A 174 2.44 1.19 9.47
C TRP A 174 3.64 1.93 10.10
N LEU A 175 4.34 2.75 9.31
CA LEU A 175 5.48 3.53 9.79
C LEU A 175 5.11 4.43 10.97
N ALA A 176 3.93 5.06 10.93
CA ALA A 176 3.45 5.92 12.00
C ALA A 176 3.19 5.17 13.33
N THR A 177 3.05 3.84 13.31
CA THR A 177 2.98 3.02 14.54
C THR A 177 4.36 2.64 15.09
N GLN A 178 5.45 2.93 14.36
CA GLN A 178 6.79 2.52 14.78
C GLN A 178 7.42 3.55 15.73
N PRO A 179 8.09 3.09 16.81
CA PRO A 179 8.65 4.00 17.82
C PRO A 179 9.73 4.95 17.29
N HIS A 180 10.43 4.58 16.21
CA HIS A 180 11.52 5.36 15.61
C HIS A 180 11.05 6.37 14.55
N SER A 181 9.74 6.57 14.44
CA SER A 181 9.15 7.59 13.55
C SER A 181 8.99 8.98 14.20
N ASP A 182 9.63 9.22 15.34
CA ASP A 182 9.56 10.45 16.14
C ASP A 182 10.02 11.73 15.39
N LYS A 183 10.89 11.57 14.39
CA LYS A 183 11.33 12.68 13.52
C LYS A 183 10.35 12.98 12.38
N VAL A 184 9.28 12.23 12.22
CA VAL A 184 8.27 12.56 11.22
C VAL A 184 7.43 13.72 11.74
N LEU A 185 7.46 14.85 11.00
CA LEU A 185 6.68 16.05 11.30
C LEU A 185 5.19 15.80 11.12
N ALA A 186 4.85 15.15 10.01
CA ALA A 186 3.46 14.87 9.65
C ALA A 186 3.39 13.81 8.55
N TYR A 187 2.21 13.19 8.43
CA TYR A 187 1.83 12.29 7.36
C TYR A 187 0.70 12.91 6.53
N ALA A 188 0.85 12.96 5.21
CA ALA A 188 -0.19 13.31 4.25
C ALA A 188 -0.55 12.04 3.46
N LEU A 189 -1.68 11.43 3.80
CA LEU A 189 -2.16 10.17 3.23
C LEU A 189 -3.22 10.45 2.18
N ILE A 190 -2.97 10.10 0.94
CA ILE A 190 -3.85 10.32 -0.21
C ILE A 190 -4.49 8.99 -0.61
N SER A 191 -5.81 8.93 -0.62
CA SER A 191 -6.59 7.72 -1.00
C SER A 191 -6.05 6.44 -0.36
N PRO A 192 -5.84 6.37 0.98
CA PRO A 192 -5.15 5.26 1.62
C PRO A 192 -5.88 3.93 1.41
N ASN A 193 -5.13 2.88 1.08
CA ASN A 193 -5.68 1.54 0.89
C ASN A 193 -5.79 0.81 2.22
N PHE A 194 -6.90 1.02 2.95
CA PHE A 194 -7.26 0.23 4.13
C PHE A 194 -8.21 -0.92 3.80
N ALA A 195 -8.80 -0.94 2.62
CA ALA A 195 -9.49 -2.08 2.00
C ALA A 195 -9.74 -1.76 0.54
N PRO A 196 -9.68 -2.74 -0.38
CA PRO A 196 -10.19 -2.58 -1.74
C PRO A 196 -11.68 -2.24 -1.74
N LYS A 197 -12.15 -1.56 -2.80
CA LYS A 197 -13.57 -1.26 -2.99
C LYS A 197 -14.40 -2.53 -3.16
N ASP A 198 -13.85 -3.51 -3.88
CA ASP A 198 -14.51 -4.81 -4.05
C ASP A 198 -14.25 -5.71 -2.84
N PRO A 199 -15.29 -6.07 -2.05
CA PRO A 199 -15.14 -6.95 -0.91
C PRO A 199 -14.71 -8.37 -1.29
N ALA A 200 -14.89 -8.81 -2.54
CA ALA A 200 -14.42 -10.11 -3.01
C ALA A 200 -12.88 -10.23 -2.95
N ALA A 201 -12.15 -9.11 -2.94
CA ALA A 201 -10.71 -9.12 -2.75
C ALA A 201 -10.26 -9.76 -1.42
N GLN A 202 -11.15 -9.92 -0.43
CA GLN A 202 -10.85 -10.62 0.82
C GLN A 202 -10.40 -12.07 0.59
N VAL A 203 -10.81 -12.70 -0.51
CA VAL A 203 -10.38 -14.06 -0.88
C VAL A 203 -8.85 -14.19 -1.02
N LEU A 204 -8.16 -13.07 -1.33
CA LEU A 204 -6.71 -13.02 -1.49
C LEU A 204 -5.94 -13.25 -0.16
N THR A 205 -6.60 -13.10 0.99
CA THR A 205 -5.99 -13.35 2.32
C THR A 205 -6.34 -14.72 2.90
N TRP A 206 -7.16 -15.52 2.18
CA TRP A 206 -7.57 -16.83 2.64
C TRP A 206 -6.41 -17.83 2.66
N PRO A 207 -6.48 -18.87 3.52
CA PRO A 207 -5.55 -19.98 3.41
C PRO A 207 -5.54 -20.56 2.01
N TRP A 208 -4.37 -20.97 1.53
CA TRP A 208 -4.17 -21.54 0.20
C TRP A 208 -4.37 -20.55 -0.97
N ALA A 209 -4.59 -19.26 -0.73
CA ALA A 209 -4.82 -18.26 -1.79
C ALA A 209 -3.76 -18.31 -2.89
N LYS A 210 -2.49 -18.51 -2.53
CA LYS A 210 -1.39 -18.65 -3.48
C LYS A 210 -1.64 -19.74 -4.55
N HIS A 211 -2.39 -20.80 -4.20
CA HIS A 211 -2.64 -21.93 -5.07
C HIS A 211 -3.95 -21.79 -5.86
N PHE A 212 -5.02 -21.30 -5.25
CA PHE A 212 -6.30 -21.26 -5.93
C PHE A 212 -6.61 -19.93 -6.64
N VAL A 213 -6.04 -18.81 -6.21
CA VAL A 213 -6.27 -17.50 -6.85
C VAL A 213 -5.90 -17.50 -8.34
N PRO A 214 -4.73 -18.03 -8.77
CA PRO A 214 -4.44 -18.12 -10.20
C PRO A 214 -5.41 -19.00 -10.99
N LEU A 215 -6.05 -19.97 -10.34
CA LEU A 215 -7.06 -20.83 -10.97
C LEU A 215 -8.41 -20.11 -11.13
N LEU A 216 -8.74 -19.19 -10.20
CA LEU A 216 -10.00 -18.44 -10.22
C LEU A 216 -9.93 -17.19 -11.10
N LEU A 217 -8.84 -16.43 -11.00
CA LEU A 217 -8.69 -15.12 -11.63
C LEU A 217 -7.79 -15.15 -12.87
N GLY A 218 -7.21 -16.31 -13.20
CA GLY A 218 -6.19 -16.44 -14.21
C GLY A 218 -4.79 -16.14 -13.67
N PRO A 219 -3.73 -16.42 -14.47
CA PRO A 219 -2.34 -16.26 -14.03
C PRO A 219 -1.91 -14.79 -13.92
N GLU A 220 -2.59 -13.89 -14.62
CA GLU A 220 -2.26 -12.47 -14.68
C GLU A 220 -3.47 -11.61 -14.37
N HIS A 221 -3.23 -10.54 -13.65
CA HIS A 221 -4.16 -9.43 -13.51
C HIS A 221 -3.81 -8.35 -14.53
N GLN A 222 -4.84 -7.79 -15.19
CA GLN A 222 -4.65 -6.73 -16.20
C GLN A 222 -5.81 -5.74 -16.17
N TRP A 223 -5.49 -4.48 -16.51
CA TRP A 223 -6.46 -3.41 -16.67
C TRP A 223 -6.01 -2.48 -17.80
N GLN A 224 -6.91 -1.64 -18.31
CA GLN A 224 -6.64 -0.76 -19.42
C GLN A 224 -6.16 0.61 -18.93
N PRO A 225 -4.93 1.05 -19.27
CA PRO A 225 -4.47 2.40 -19.00
C PRO A 225 -5.29 3.43 -19.79
N ARG A 226 -5.54 4.58 -19.20
CA ARG A 226 -6.32 5.67 -19.81
C ARG A 226 -5.52 6.48 -20.82
N ASN A 227 -4.20 6.51 -20.65
CA ASN A 227 -3.29 7.21 -21.54
C ASN A 227 -1.90 6.56 -21.56
N ALA A 228 -1.05 7.03 -22.47
CA ALA A 228 0.28 6.49 -22.68
C ALA A 228 1.22 6.67 -21.47
N GLU A 229 1.07 7.76 -20.70
CA GLU A 229 1.89 7.98 -19.51
C GLU A 229 1.48 7.02 -18.38
N GLN A 230 0.20 6.75 -18.18
CA GLN A 230 -0.25 5.74 -17.25
C GLN A 230 0.24 4.35 -17.67
N ALA A 231 0.18 4.01 -18.96
CA ALA A 231 0.71 2.74 -19.47
C ALA A 231 2.23 2.60 -19.23
N ARG A 232 2.96 3.71 -19.24
CA ARG A 232 4.41 3.74 -19.02
C ARG A 232 4.80 3.60 -17.55
N TYR A 233 4.08 4.26 -16.64
CA TYR A 233 4.50 4.44 -15.27
C TYR A 233 3.75 3.57 -14.26
N TRP A 234 2.74 2.81 -14.70
CA TRP A 234 2.06 1.78 -13.92
C TRP A 234 2.25 0.41 -14.55
N ASN A 235 2.39 -0.58 -13.69
CA ASN A 235 2.30 -1.98 -14.11
C ASN A 235 0.80 -2.31 -14.29
N HIS A 236 0.30 -2.29 -15.51
CA HIS A 236 -1.10 -2.56 -15.85
C HIS A 236 -1.37 -4.02 -16.24
N ARG A 237 -0.31 -4.86 -16.28
CA ARG A 237 -0.36 -6.31 -16.46
C ARG A 237 0.75 -6.94 -15.63
N TYR A 238 0.39 -7.82 -14.71
CA TYR A 238 1.32 -8.47 -13.78
C TYR A 238 0.75 -9.79 -13.28
N PRO A 239 1.59 -10.73 -12.75
CA PRO A 239 1.13 -11.98 -12.17
C PRO A 239 0.12 -11.72 -11.04
N VAL A 240 -1.03 -12.43 -11.07
CA VAL A 240 -2.09 -12.24 -10.08
C VAL A 240 -1.63 -12.44 -8.64
N GLN A 241 -0.58 -13.24 -8.44
CA GLN A 241 0.04 -13.48 -7.14
C GLN A 241 0.63 -12.22 -6.50
N ALA A 242 0.95 -11.17 -7.28
CA ALA A 242 1.40 -9.88 -6.75
C ALA A 242 0.34 -9.18 -5.90
N LEU A 243 -0.94 -9.51 -6.08
CA LEU A 243 -2.04 -8.99 -5.24
C LEU A 243 -2.01 -9.54 -3.80
N LEU A 244 -1.41 -10.73 -3.59
CA LEU A 244 -1.41 -11.39 -2.28
C LEU A 244 -0.65 -10.59 -1.22
N PRO A 245 0.62 -10.18 -1.42
CA PRO A 245 1.32 -9.37 -0.44
C PRO A 245 0.65 -8.01 -0.22
N MET A 246 0.05 -7.41 -1.26
CA MET A 246 -0.68 -6.14 -1.11
C MET A 246 -1.86 -6.32 -0.14
N MET A 247 -2.67 -7.35 -0.32
CA MET A 247 -3.79 -7.65 0.57
C MET A 247 -3.33 -8.07 1.97
N GLY A 248 -2.25 -8.84 2.07
CA GLY A 248 -1.65 -9.20 3.37
C GLY A 248 -1.19 -7.96 4.14
N LEU A 249 -0.56 -6.98 3.47
CA LEU A 249 -0.17 -5.71 4.07
C LEU A 249 -1.40 -4.93 4.58
N VAL A 250 -2.45 -4.83 3.75
CA VAL A 250 -3.70 -4.14 4.12
C VAL A 250 -4.34 -4.78 5.36
N GLU A 251 -4.47 -6.10 5.39
CA GLU A 251 -5.01 -6.82 6.55
C GLU A 251 -4.15 -6.60 7.79
N TYR A 252 -2.84 -6.75 7.67
CA TYR A 252 -1.89 -6.54 8.76
C TYR A 252 -1.99 -5.13 9.37
N VAL A 253 -1.98 -4.08 8.53
CA VAL A 253 -2.00 -2.69 9.01
C VAL A 253 -3.34 -2.34 9.67
N ARG A 254 -4.45 -2.89 9.21
CA ARG A 254 -5.77 -2.69 9.84
C ARG A 254 -5.84 -3.25 11.27
N GLU A 255 -5.07 -4.29 11.58
CA GLU A 255 -5.01 -4.92 12.91
C GLU A 255 -4.05 -4.20 13.86
N LEU A 256 -3.21 -3.29 13.37
CA LEU A 256 -2.30 -2.53 14.22
C LEU A 256 -3.06 -1.58 15.16
N PRO A 257 -2.44 -1.21 16.30
CA PRO A 257 -3.00 -0.25 17.24
C PRO A 257 -2.91 1.17 16.69
N LEU A 258 -3.79 1.51 15.72
CA LEU A 258 -3.80 2.82 15.06
C LEU A 258 -4.05 3.96 16.06
N GLU A 259 -4.63 3.64 17.20
CA GLU A 259 -4.85 4.52 18.34
C GLU A 259 -3.54 5.01 18.99
N SER A 260 -2.44 4.30 18.78
CA SER A 260 -1.11 4.68 19.25
C SER A 260 -0.46 5.79 18.42
N ILE A 261 -0.95 6.05 17.20
CA ILE A 261 -0.40 7.07 16.31
C ILE A 261 -0.70 8.45 16.87
N GLN A 262 0.33 9.19 17.29
CA GLN A 262 0.22 10.54 17.83
C GLN A 262 0.72 11.62 16.88
N ALA A 263 1.45 11.24 15.82
CA ALA A 263 1.96 12.17 14.83
C ALA A 263 0.82 12.88 14.07
N PRO A 264 0.99 14.15 13.67
CA PRO A 264 0.03 14.87 12.84
C PRO A 264 -0.28 14.12 11.54
N LEU A 265 -1.58 13.99 11.20
CA LEU A 265 -2.07 13.24 10.05
C LEU A 265 -3.10 14.04 9.26
N LEU A 266 -2.86 14.20 7.97
CA LEU A 266 -3.86 14.64 7.00
C LEU A 266 -4.23 13.45 6.11
N VAL A 267 -5.51 13.11 6.07
CA VAL A 267 -6.05 12.11 5.14
C VAL A 267 -6.89 12.83 4.09
N ILE A 268 -6.53 12.64 2.82
CA ILE A 268 -7.25 13.18 1.66
C ILE A 268 -7.82 11.98 0.90
N TYR A 269 -9.14 11.97 0.67
CA TYR A 269 -9.79 10.85 -0.01
C TYR A 269 -10.99 11.31 -0.82
N SER A 270 -11.49 10.47 -1.70
CA SER A 270 -12.78 10.70 -2.36
C SER A 270 -13.84 9.75 -1.79
N PRO A 271 -15.03 10.25 -1.41
CA PRO A 271 -16.17 9.40 -1.07
C PRO A 271 -16.64 8.53 -2.25
N GLU A 272 -16.27 8.90 -3.47
CA GLU A 272 -16.62 8.23 -4.73
C GLU A 272 -15.52 7.29 -5.23
N ASP A 273 -14.44 7.07 -4.45
CA ASP A 273 -13.31 6.20 -4.82
C ASP A 273 -13.82 4.80 -5.23
N LYS A 274 -13.40 4.36 -6.44
CA LYS A 274 -13.80 3.08 -7.05
C LYS A 274 -12.74 1.99 -6.91
N VAL A 275 -11.57 2.33 -6.36
CA VAL A 275 -10.42 1.42 -6.19
C VAL A 275 -10.31 0.94 -4.76
N VAL A 276 -10.37 1.87 -3.79
CA VAL A 276 -10.34 1.54 -2.36
C VAL A 276 -11.64 1.94 -1.69
N SER A 277 -11.90 1.39 -0.52
CA SER A 277 -13.13 1.62 0.24
C SER A 277 -13.06 2.95 1.02
N PRO A 278 -13.86 3.98 0.68
CA PRO A 278 -13.95 5.20 1.48
C PRO A 278 -14.37 4.93 2.93
N ALA A 279 -15.29 4.00 3.13
CA ALA A 279 -15.75 3.61 4.46
C ALA A 279 -14.61 3.03 5.32
N ALA A 280 -13.70 2.23 4.73
CA ALA A 280 -12.53 1.73 5.44
C ALA A 280 -11.54 2.86 5.79
N THR A 281 -11.41 3.87 4.92
CA THR A 281 -10.61 5.07 5.19
C THR A 281 -11.18 5.85 6.37
N GLU A 282 -12.48 6.09 6.40
CA GLU A 282 -13.17 6.78 7.51
C GLU A 282 -13.06 6.02 8.83
N GLN A 283 -13.20 4.68 8.78
CA GLN A 283 -13.03 3.82 9.96
C GLN A 283 -11.60 3.86 10.50
N ALA A 284 -10.60 3.78 9.65
CA ALA A 284 -9.20 3.89 10.06
C ALA A 284 -8.89 5.28 10.62
N PHE A 285 -9.40 6.35 9.98
CA PHE A 285 -9.24 7.71 10.45
C PHE A 285 -9.84 7.92 11.85
N ALA A 286 -11.00 7.34 12.12
CA ALA A 286 -11.63 7.41 13.45
C ALA A 286 -10.72 6.80 14.53
N ARG A 287 -9.96 5.74 14.20
CA ARG A 287 -9.06 5.04 15.11
C ARG A 287 -7.73 5.75 15.37
N PHE A 288 -7.27 6.67 14.51
CA PHE A 288 -6.01 7.38 14.74
C PHE A 288 -6.07 8.19 16.05
N GLY A 289 -5.07 7.99 16.92
CA GLY A 289 -5.00 8.65 18.23
C GLY A 289 -4.45 10.08 18.19
N SER A 290 -3.99 10.55 17.03
CA SER A 290 -3.40 11.88 16.88
C SER A 290 -4.38 13.00 17.28
N PRO A 291 -3.96 13.94 18.14
CA PRO A 291 -4.73 15.14 18.45
C PRO A 291 -4.78 16.14 17.27
N HIS A 292 -3.85 16.02 16.32
CA HIS A 292 -3.74 16.85 15.12
C HIS A 292 -4.03 16.02 13.89
N LYS A 293 -5.28 15.58 13.71
CA LYS A 293 -5.70 14.84 12.53
C LYS A 293 -6.81 15.56 11.78
N GLN A 294 -6.72 15.51 10.44
CA GLN A 294 -7.73 16.09 9.55
C GLN A 294 -8.12 15.08 8.49
N LEU A 295 -9.42 14.99 8.21
CA LEU A 295 -9.98 14.22 7.09
C LEU A 295 -10.54 15.21 6.06
N LEU A 296 -10.03 15.16 4.83
CA LEU A 296 -10.47 15.99 3.72
C LEU A 296 -11.10 15.13 2.63
N ALA A 297 -12.38 15.33 2.41
CA ALA A 297 -13.12 14.67 1.32
C ALA A 297 -13.10 15.52 0.06
N LEU A 298 -12.73 14.92 -1.08
CA LEU A 298 -12.76 15.52 -2.41
C LEU A 298 -13.74 14.72 -3.28
N ALA A 299 -14.96 15.20 -3.45
CA ALA A 299 -15.99 14.53 -4.25
C ALA A 299 -15.82 14.80 -5.78
N ASP A 300 -15.56 16.06 -6.15
CA ASP A 300 -15.35 16.46 -7.55
C ASP A 300 -13.87 16.33 -7.90
N THR A 301 -13.48 15.18 -8.44
CA THR A 301 -12.10 14.88 -8.84
C THR A 301 -11.99 14.54 -10.31
N GLN A 302 -10.84 14.80 -10.91
CA GLN A 302 -10.64 14.63 -12.36
C GLN A 302 -10.45 13.16 -12.76
N ASP A 303 -9.85 12.35 -11.90
CA ASP A 303 -9.69 10.93 -12.15
C ASP A 303 -11.05 10.21 -12.12
N ASP A 304 -11.46 9.55 -13.22
CA ASP A 304 -12.75 8.82 -13.29
C ASP A 304 -12.88 7.69 -12.25
N SER A 305 -11.78 7.17 -11.72
CA SER A 305 -11.82 6.23 -10.60
C SER A 305 -11.93 6.93 -9.25
N HIS A 306 -11.79 8.26 -9.20
CA HIS A 306 -11.76 9.07 -8.00
C HIS A 306 -10.70 8.61 -6.99
N HIS A 307 -9.62 7.98 -7.47
CA HIS A 307 -8.57 7.39 -6.64
C HIS A 307 -7.26 8.17 -6.68
N VAL A 308 -6.76 8.53 -7.88
CA VAL A 308 -5.54 9.32 -8.04
C VAL A 308 -5.90 10.80 -7.95
N LEU A 309 -5.77 11.39 -6.77
CA LEU A 309 -6.28 12.74 -6.48
C LEU A 309 -5.31 13.87 -6.81
N ALA A 310 -4.13 13.56 -7.33
CA ALA A 310 -3.14 14.53 -7.78
C ALA A 310 -2.26 13.93 -8.87
N GLY A 311 -1.49 14.77 -9.56
CA GLY A 311 -0.52 14.36 -10.57
C GLY A 311 -0.94 14.70 -11.99
N ARG A 312 0.07 14.98 -12.82
CA ARG A 312 -0.16 15.42 -14.21
C ARG A 312 -0.81 14.37 -15.11
N VAL A 313 -0.68 13.07 -14.73
CA VAL A 313 -1.11 11.95 -15.57
C VAL A 313 -2.62 11.77 -15.55
N LEU A 314 -3.25 11.84 -14.35
CA LEU A 314 -4.67 11.57 -14.16
C LEU A 314 -5.46 12.72 -13.55
N SER A 315 -4.83 13.59 -12.75
CA SER A 315 -5.53 14.61 -11.97
C SER A 315 -4.77 15.95 -11.93
N PRO A 316 -4.37 16.50 -13.10
CA PRO A 316 -3.63 17.78 -13.13
C PRO A 316 -4.44 18.94 -12.54
N ARG A 317 -5.77 18.95 -12.69
CA ARG A 317 -6.65 19.99 -12.13
C ARG A 317 -6.73 19.94 -10.60
N ASP A 318 -6.61 18.75 -10.01
CA ASP A 318 -6.76 18.56 -8.57
C ASP A 318 -5.44 18.75 -7.82
N THR A 319 -4.30 18.65 -8.51
CA THR A 319 -2.96 18.79 -7.90
C THR A 319 -2.83 20.05 -7.05
N PRO A 320 -3.20 21.27 -7.53
CA PRO A 320 -3.08 22.48 -6.70
C PRO A 320 -3.98 22.46 -5.46
N ARG A 321 -5.11 21.79 -5.51
CA ARG A 321 -6.02 21.66 -4.35
C ARG A 321 -5.42 20.77 -3.27
N VAL A 322 -4.83 19.64 -3.69
CA VAL A 322 -4.17 18.69 -2.77
C VAL A 322 -2.90 19.32 -2.19
N GLU A 323 -2.10 19.99 -3.02
CA GLU A 323 -0.92 20.75 -2.58
C GLU A 323 -1.28 21.79 -1.52
N ALA A 324 -2.26 22.66 -1.83
CA ALA A 324 -2.70 23.70 -0.91
C ALA A 324 -3.21 23.12 0.42
N ALA A 325 -3.94 22.00 0.39
CA ALA A 325 -4.42 21.33 1.59
C ALA A 325 -3.27 20.82 2.47
N ILE A 326 -2.24 20.21 1.86
CA ILE A 326 -1.06 19.72 2.58
C ILE A 326 -0.29 20.89 3.19
N LEU A 327 -0.02 21.94 2.42
CA LEU A 327 0.70 23.12 2.89
C LEU A 327 -0.06 23.87 4.01
N GLN A 328 -1.39 23.99 3.88
CA GLN A 328 -2.22 24.58 4.91
C GLN A 328 -2.20 23.76 6.21
N PHE A 329 -2.27 22.43 6.10
CA PHE A 329 -2.16 21.54 7.25
C PHE A 329 -0.81 21.66 7.98
N LEU A 330 0.28 21.83 7.23
CA LEU A 330 1.63 21.95 7.77
C LEU A 330 1.90 23.31 8.43
N LYS A 331 1.22 24.37 8.00
CA LYS A 331 1.51 25.74 8.45
C LYS A 331 1.62 25.91 9.97
N PRO A 332 0.69 25.44 10.81
CA PRO A 332 0.81 25.53 12.26
C PRO A 332 1.96 24.67 12.82
N LEU A 333 2.30 23.55 12.16
CA LEU A 333 3.36 22.64 12.62
C LEU A 333 4.77 23.18 12.34
N LEU A 334 4.90 24.01 11.31
CA LEU A 334 6.17 24.68 10.94
C LEU A 334 6.42 25.93 11.77
N GLY A 335 5.37 26.63 12.21
CA GLY A 335 5.45 27.82 13.04
C GLY A 335 5.61 27.56 14.55
N ALA A 336 5.44 26.32 14.99
CA ALA A 336 5.54 25.91 16.39
C ALA A 336 6.98 25.45 16.77
N GLN A 337 8.02 25.98 16.12
CA GLN A 337 9.40 25.70 16.56
C GLN A 337 9.71 26.53 17.81
N PRO A 338 10.28 25.89 18.87
CA PRO A 338 10.70 26.58 20.08
C PRO A 338 11.89 27.51 19.84
#